data_e8fc11f63394110473aa86d074b4fd4e
#
_entry.id   e8fc11f63394110473aa86d074b4fd4e
#
_cell.length_a   1.000
_cell.length_b   1.000
_cell.length_c   1.000
_cell.angle_alpha   90.00
_cell.angle_beta   90.00
_cell.angle_gamma   90.00
#
_symmetry.space_group_name_H-M   'P 1'
#
loop_
_entity.id
_entity.type
_entity.pdbx_description
1 polymer ?
#
loop_
_entity_poly.entity_id
_entity_poly.type
_entity_poly.pdbx_seq_one_letter_code
_entity_poly.pdbx_strand_id
1 'polypeptide(L)'
;MTQTAITREPVAGRRLKAERLNGARALREAQALRYRVFSAEFDAKLEGAEDGLDRDDYDRHCAHIGVRDLDSGALVATTRLLDHRAAERLGRFYSEEEFHLSGLDALHGPVLEIGRTCVAPEYRNGATIAVLWGELAEVLNEGGYRYLMGCASIPMRDGGMQAKAVMQRLRERYLCTDYLQAEPKNPLPPLDVPENLTAELPPLLKAYMRLGAKICGEPCWDPDFQVADVFILLKRDE
;
A
#
# COMPACT_ATOMS: atom_id res chain seq x y z
N MET A 1 -12.34 -40.25 -4.03
CA MET A 1 -12.54 -38.83 -4.44
C MET A 1 -11.20 -38.27 -4.75
N THR A 2 -10.89 -38.14 -6.03
CA THR A 2 -9.56 -37.78 -6.55
C THR A 2 -9.44 -36.27 -6.55
N GLN A 3 -8.56 -35.75 -5.72
CA GLN A 3 -8.22 -34.34 -5.65
C GLN A 3 -7.38 -33.98 -6.89
N THR A 4 -7.97 -33.27 -7.84
CA THR A 4 -7.26 -32.78 -9.03
C THR A 4 -6.31 -31.67 -8.59
N ALA A 5 -5.04 -31.98 -8.58
CA ALA A 5 -3.98 -30.98 -8.38
C ALA A 5 -4.00 -30.01 -9.55
N ILE A 6 -4.36 -28.74 -9.30
CA ILE A 6 -4.20 -27.65 -10.26
C ILE A 6 -2.70 -27.36 -10.35
N THR A 7 -2.06 -27.93 -11.35
CA THR A 7 -0.69 -27.58 -11.75
C THR A 7 -0.69 -26.14 -12.24
N ARG A 8 -0.16 -25.23 -11.42
CA ARG A 8 0.10 -23.84 -11.82
C ARG A 8 1.30 -23.83 -12.77
N GLU A 9 1.06 -23.54 -14.04
CA GLU A 9 2.15 -23.25 -14.99
C GLU A 9 2.95 -22.02 -14.53
N PRO A 10 4.28 -22.01 -14.69
CA PRO A 10 5.10 -20.85 -14.36
C PRO A 10 4.76 -19.67 -15.28
N VAL A 11 4.49 -18.52 -14.70
CA VAL A 11 4.11 -17.25 -15.36
C VAL A 11 5.32 -16.60 -16.05
N ALA A 12 5.96 -17.29 -16.98
CA ALA A 12 6.96 -16.71 -17.84
C ALA A 12 6.28 -16.25 -19.14
N GLY A 13 6.22 -14.92 -19.36
CA GLY A 13 5.82 -14.36 -20.65
C GLY A 13 4.51 -13.57 -20.71
N ARG A 14 3.84 -13.29 -19.59
CA ARG A 14 2.63 -12.44 -19.62
C ARG A 14 2.94 -11.01 -20.06
N ARG A 15 2.16 -10.48 -21.00
CA ARG A 15 2.30 -9.10 -21.47
C ARG A 15 1.55 -8.15 -20.55
N LEU A 16 2.28 -7.44 -19.70
CA LEU A 16 1.74 -6.50 -18.74
C LEU A 16 1.92 -5.06 -19.22
N LYS A 17 0.91 -4.22 -19.00
CA LYS A 17 0.95 -2.79 -19.33
C LYS A 17 0.39 -1.98 -18.16
N ALA A 18 1.13 -0.96 -17.75
CA ALA A 18 0.59 0.04 -16.83
C ALA A 18 -0.35 1.00 -17.57
N GLU A 19 -1.34 1.51 -16.86
CA GLU A 19 -2.30 2.49 -17.38
C GLU A 19 -2.85 3.38 -16.26
N ARG A 20 -3.22 4.61 -16.62
CA ARG A 20 -4.00 5.50 -15.76
C ARG A 20 -5.46 5.15 -15.89
N LEU A 21 -6.10 4.87 -14.77
CA LEU A 21 -7.49 4.42 -14.72
C LEU A 21 -8.43 5.63 -14.73
N ASN A 22 -9.01 5.94 -15.87
CA ASN A 22 -9.87 7.10 -16.05
C ASN A 22 -11.32 6.70 -16.22
N GLY A 23 -12.22 7.46 -15.56
CA GLY A 23 -13.66 7.27 -15.66
C GLY A 23 -14.23 6.18 -14.74
N ALA A 24 -15.55 6.21 -14.58
CA ALA A 24 -16.27 5.39 -13.61
C ALA A 24 -16.09 3.87 -13.80
N ARG A 25 -15.96 3.41 -15.04
CA ARG A 25 -15.76 1.98 -15.34
C ARG A 25 -14.39 1.48 -14.84
N ALA A 26 -13.32 2.22 -15.16
CA ALA A 26 -11.97 1.84 -14.77
C ALA A 26 -11.80 1.92 -13.24
N LEU A 27 -12.39 2.94 -12.59
CA LEU A 27 -12.45 3.03 -11.15
C LEU A 27 -13.17 1.81 -10.54
N ARG A 28 -14.31 1.42 -11.07
CA ARG A 28 -15.05 0.25 -10.59
C ARG A 28 -14.26 -1.05 -10.78
N GLU A 29 -13.48 -1.19 -11.85
CA GLU A 29 -12.57 -2.34 -12.04
C GLU A 29 -11.49 -2.38 -10.91
N ALA A 30 -10.91 -1.22 -10.56
CA ALA A 30 -9.94 -1.11 -9.45
C ALA A 30 -10.59 -1.47 -8.11
N GLN A 31 -11.76 -0.94 -7.82
CA GLN A 31 -12.53 -1.22 -6.60
C GLN A 31 -12.87 -2.72 -6.47
N ALA A 32 -13.26 -3.36 -7.58
CA ALA A 32 -13.54 -4.80 -7.60
C ALA A 32 -12.28 -5.64 -7.40
N LEU A 33 -11.13 -5.23 -7.97
CA LEU A 33 -9.86 -5.90 -7.73
C LEU A 33 -9.45 -5.78 -6.26
N ARG A 34 -9.51 -4.59 -5.68
CA ARG A 34 -9.21 -4.32 -4.26
C ARG A 34 -10.07 -5.19 -3.35
N TYR A 35 -11.38 -5.21 -3.58
CA TYR A 35 -12.31 -6.04 -2.82
C TYR A 35 -11.89 -7.51 -2.81
N ARG A 36 -11.65 -8.09 -4.00
CA ARG A 36 -11.24 -9.50 -4.10
C ARG A 36 -9.94 -9.80 -3.36
N VAL A 37 -8.96 -8.89 -3.47
CA VAL A 37 -7.65 -9.08 -2.86
C VAL A 37 -7.73 -8.91 -1.34
N PHE A 38 -8.32 -7.83 -0.86
CA PHE A 38 -8.34 -7.49 0.55
C PHE A 38 -9.25 -8.41 1.35
N SER A 39 -10.43 -8.78 0.82
CA SER A 39 -11.31 -9.76 1.47
C SER A 39 -10.63 -11.13 1.61
N ALA A 40 -9.93 -11.59 0.57
CA ALA A 40 -9.26 -12.90 0.60
C ALA A 40 -7.99 -12.91 1.48
N GLU A 41 -7.30 -11.78 1.56
CA GLU A 41 -6.00 -11.69 2.25
C GLU A 41 -6.15 -11.30 3.72
N PHE A 42 -7.04 -10.36 4.03
CA PHE A 42 -7.12 -9.78 5.36
C PHE A 42 -8.44 -10.09 6.09
N ASP A 43 -9.39 -10.74 5.43
CA ASP A 43 -10.78 -10.86 5.94
C ASP A 43 -11.37 -9.48 6.27
N ALA A 44 -11.01 -8.48 5.44
CA ALA A 44 -11.26 -7.07 5.69
C ALA A 44 -12.77 -6.76 5.66
N LYS A 45 -13.18 -5.89 6.59
CA LYS A 45 -14.52 -5.30 6.59
C LYS A 45 -14.53 -4.08 5.68
N LEU A 46 -14.97 -4.28 4.45
CA LEU A 46 -14.90 -3.26 3.41
C LEU A 46 -16.23 -2.54 3.21
N GLU A 47 -16.19 -1.22 3.06
CA GLU A 47 -17.32 -0.44 2.58
C GLU A 47 -17.65 -0.85 1.13
N GLY A 48 -18.94 -1.08 0.82
CA GLY A 48 -19.37 -1.55 -0.49
C GLY A 48 -19.23 -3.05 -0.72
N ALA A 49 -18.98 -3.83 0.35
CA ALA A 49 -18.87 -5.30 0.28
C ALA A 49 -20.10 -5.96 -0.34
N GLU A 50 -21.30 -5.38 -0.14
CA GLU A 50 -22.56 -5.85 -0.73
C GLU A 50 -22.58 -5.80 -2.25
N ASP A 51 -21.80 -4.89 -2.86
CA ASP A 51 -21.62 -4.76 -4.32
C ASP A 51 -20.37 -5.49 -4.84
N GLY A 52 -19.57 -6.10 -3.96
CA GLY A 52 -18.28 -6.69 -4.29
C GLY A 52 -17.20 -5.66 -4.63
N LEU A 53 -17.26 -4.50 -4.01
CA LEU A 53 -16.35 -3.38 -4.22
C LEU A 53 -15.70 -2.95 -2.89
N ASP A 54 -14.43 -2.54 -2.95
CA ASP A 54 -13.80 -1.72 -1.92
C ASP A 54 -13.87 -0.28 -2.39
N ARG A 55 -14.66 0.54 -1.72
CA ARG A 55 -14.85 1.95 -2.06
C ARG A 55 -14.95 2.80 -0.80
N ASP A 56 -14.43 4.02 -0.90
CA ASP A 56 -14.56 5.05 0.12
C ASP A 56 -14.68 6.44 -0.54
N ASP A 57 -14.92 7.45 0.28
CA ASP A 57 -15.07 8.83 -0.20
C ASP A 57 -13.80 9.41 -0.84
N TYR A 58 -12.62 8.87 -0.54
CA TYR A 58 -11.36 9.32 -1.13
C TYR A 58 -11.26 8.98 -2.62
N ASP A 59 -11.87 7.88 -3.08
CA ASP A 59 -11.72 7.38 -4.45
C ASP A 59 -12.01 8.44 -5.51
N ARG A 60 -13.01 9.29 -5.30
CA ARG A 60 -13.39 10.38 -6.23
C ARG A 60 -12.41 11.55 -6.29
N HIS A 61 -11.51 11.66 -5.31
CA HIS A 61 -10.53 12.72 -5.17
C HIS A 61 -9.12 12.27 -5.57
N CYS A 62 -8.95 11.00 -5.82
CA CYS A 62 -7.67 10.37 -6.13
C CYS A 62 -7.53 10.09 -7.63
N ALA A 63 -6.29 10.11 -8.10
CA ALA A 63 -5.92 9.42 -9.32
C ALA A 63 -5.71 7.93 -9.04
N HIS A 64 -5.93 7.11 -10.05
CA HIS A 64 -5.75 5.66 -9.96
C HIS A 64 -4.86 5.19 -11.10
N ILE A 65 -3.91 4.34 -10.80
CA ILE A 65 -3.10 3.65 -11.79
C ILE A 65 -3.24 2.14 -11.60
N GLY A 66 -3.03 1.38 -12.65
CA GLY A 66 -3.11 -0.07 -12.59
C GLY A 66 -2.24 -0.77 -13.62
N VAL A 67 -2.17 -2.07 -13.50
CA VAL A 67 -1.51 -2.95 -14.47
C VAL A 67 -2.54 -3.87 -15.08
N ARG A 68 -2.59 -3.89 -16.41
CA ARG A 68 -3.45 -4.78 -17.19
C ARG A 68 -2.63 -5.89 -17.82
N ASP A 69 -3.12 -7.09 -17.72
CA ASP A 69 -2.66 -8.22 -18.51
C ASP A 69 -3.28 -8.10 -19.92
N LEU A 70 -2.45 -7.91 -20.93
CA LEU A 70 -2.89 -7.71 -22.31
C LEU A 70 -3.42 -8.98 -22.98
N ASP A 71 -3.12 -10.14 -22.42
CA ASP A 71 -3.57 -11.42 -22.97
C ASP A 71 -4.99 -11.76 -22.50
N SER A 72 -5.31 -11.48 -21.23
CA SER A 72 -6.64 -11.70 -20.66
C SER A 72 -7.53 -10.46 -20.65
N GLY A 73 -6.95 -9.27 -20.78
CA GLY A 73 -7.65 -7.99 -20.61
C GLY A 73 -7.95 -7.64 -19.14
N ALA A 74 -7.52 -8.45 -18.17
CA ALA A 74 -7.84 -8.25 -16.76
C ALA A 74 -6.96 -7.18 -16.12
N LEU A 75 -7.53 -6.34 -15.23
CA LEU A 75 -6.79 -5.51 -14.31
C LEU A 75 -6.24 -6.40 -13.18
N VAL A 76 -4.91 -6.41 -13.00
CA VAL A 76 -4.21 -7.37 -12.12
C VAL A 76 -3.45 -6.71 -10.97
N ALA A 77 -3.22 -5.41 -11.06
CA ALA A 77 -2.71 -4.61 -9.95
C ALA A 77 -3.28 -3.20 -10.03
N THR A 78 -3.38 -2.53 -8.89
CA THR A 78 -3.82 -1.14 -8.82
C THR A 78 -3.22 -0.45 -7.61
N THR A 79 -3.15 0.88 -7.67
CA THR A 79 -2.86 1.74 -6.53
C THR A 79 -3.60 3.07 -6.68
N ARG A 80 -3.90 3.69 -5.55
CA ARG A 80 -4.59 4.98 -5.43
C ARG A 80 -3.59 6.06 -5.06
N LEU A 81 -3.72 7.23 -5.66
CA LEU A 81 -2.83 8.37 -5.51
C LEU A 81 -3.61 9.60 -5.10
N LEU A 82 -3.35 10.13 -3.91
CA LEU A 82 -3.93 11.37 -3.40
C LEU A 82 -2.86 12.47 -3.42
N ASP A 83 -3.04 13.48 -4.25
CA ASP A 83 -2.13 14.62 -4.29
C ASP A 83 -2.41 15.60 -3.14
N HIS A 84 -1.39 16.40 -2.77
CA HIS A 84 -1.48 17.36 -1.68
C HIS A 84 -2.60 18.38 -1.86
N ARG A 85 -2.91 18.81 -3.11
CA ARG A 85 -3.99 19.78 -3.38
C ARG A 85 -5.36 19.15 -3.16
N ALA A 86 -5.52 17.85 -3.48
CA ALA A 86 -6.73 17.12 -3.19
C ALA A 86 -6.86 16.89 -1.67
N ALA A 87 -5.77 16.57 -0.98
CA ALA A 87 -5.75 16.45 0.48
C ALA A 87 -6.10 17.78 1.17
N GLU A 88 -5.57 18.91 0.69
CA GLU A 88 -5.94 20.25 1.17
C GLU A 88 -7.46 20.52 1.04
N ARG A 89 -8.06 20.16 -0.12
CA ARG A 89 -9.51 20.32 -0.31
C ARG A 89 -10.35 19.42 0.58
N LEU A 90 -9.82 18.22 0.91
CA LEU A 90 -10.43 17.27 1.86
C LEU A 90 -10.19 17.66 3.32
N GLY A 91 -9.21 18.55 3.57
CA GLY A 91 -8.75 18.96 4.89
C GLY A 91 -7.77 18.00 5.55
N ARG A 92 -7.40 16.89 4.87
CA ARG A 92 -6.44 15.88 5.39
C ARG A 92 -5.99 14.90 4.32
N PHE A 93 -4.87 14.24 4.58
CA PHE A 93 -4.45 13.02 3.89
C PHE A 93 -5.19 11.79 4.42
N TYR A 94 -5.18 10.70 3.65
CA TYR A 94 -5.79 9.44 4.08
C TYR A 94 -5.10 8.86 5.32
N SER A 95 -3.77 8.91 5.38
CA SER A 95 -3.00 8.41 6.54
C SER A 95 -3.33 9.12 7.85
N GLU A 96 -3.92 10.32 7.80
CA GLU A 96 -4.41 11.03 8.98
C GLU A 96 -5.68 10.41 9.58
N GLU A 97 -6.30 9.42 8.94
CA GLU A 97 -7.34 8.57 9.56
C GLU A 97 -6.73 7.70 10.68
N GLU A 98 -5.50 7.25 10.50
CA GLU A 98 -4.82 6.29 11.35
C GLU A 98 -3.77 6.95 12.26
N PHE A 99 -3.18 8.07 11.82
CA PHE A 99 -2.05 8.71 12.50
C PHE A 99 -2.32 10.17 12.81
N HIS A 100 -1.75 10.65 13.90
CA HIS A 100 -1.47 12.06 14.11
C HIS A 100 -0.13 12.38 13.44
N LEU A 101 -0.18 13.10 12.32
CA LEU A 101 1.02 13.49 11.58
C LEU A 101 1.51 14.85 12.05
N SER A 102 2.78 14.94 12.47
CA SER A 102 3.43 16.19 12.79
C SER A 102 4.64 16.42 11.89
N GLY A 103 4.86 17.69 11.48
CA GLY A 103 5.96 18.05 10.58
C GLY A 103 5.63 17.96 9.09
N LEU A 104 4.36 17.79 8.70
CA LEU A 104 3.94 17.87 7.29
C LEU A 104 4.26 19.23 6.67
N ASP A 105 4.13 20.31 7.42
CA ASP A 105 4.43 21.69 7.06
C ASP A 105 5.94 21.93 6.85
N ALA A 106 6.79 21.10 7.41
CA ALA A 106 8.23 21.11 7.19
C ALA A 106 8.66 20.44 5.88
N LEU A 107 7.75 19.77 5.18
CA LEU A 107 8.01 19.18 3.87
C LEU A 107 8.02 20.28 2.78
N HIS A 108 9.20 20.62 2.28
CA HIS A 108 9.34 21.64 1.24
C HIS A 108 9.16 21.04 -0.15
N GLY A 109 7.91 21.00 -0.62
CA GLY A 109 7.57 20.56 -1.97
C GLY A 109 6.32 19.70 -2.06
N PRO A 110 5.87 19.38 -3.26
CA PRO A 110 4.64 18.60 -3.46
C PRO A 110 4.74 17.19 -2.91
N VAL A 111 3.68 16.77 -2.21
CA VAL A 111 3.53 15.44 -1.61
C VAL A 111 2.50 14.65 -2.38
N LEU A 112 2.76 13.38 -2.65
CA LEU A 112 1.82 12.41 -3.16
C LEU A 112 1.64 11.30 -2.14
N GLU A 113 0.41 11.01 -1.75
CA GLU A 113 0.09 9.87 -0.91
C GLU A 113 -0.33 8.68 -1.77
N ILE A 114 0.29 7.52 -1.51
CA ILE A 114 -0.05 6.25 -2.13
C ILE A 114 -0.83 5.37 -1.16
N GLY A 115 -1.91 4.77 -1.64
CA GLY A 115 -2.72 3.87 -0.82
C GLY A 115 -3.46 2.83 -1.64
N ARG A 116 -4.11 1.89 -0.94
CA ARG A 116 -4.90 0.82 -1.56
C ARG A 116 -4.13 0.04 -2.63
N THR A 117 -2.81 -0.10 -2.47
CA THR A 117 -1.98 -0.87 -3.39
C THR A 117 -2.26 -2.36 -3.25
N CYS A 118 -2.65 -3.00 -4.32
CA CYS A 118 -2.84 -4.44 -4.33
C CYS A 118 -2.44 -5.08 -5.67
N VAL A 119 -2.08 -6.36 -5.60
CA VAL A 119 -1.76 -7.21 -6.75
C VAL A 119 -2.53 -8.51 -6.61
N ALA A 120 -3.20 -8.93 -7.68
CA ALA A 120 -3.88 -10.22 -7.73
C ALA A 120 -2.90 -11.36 -7.38
N PRO A 121 -3.28 -12.35 -6.54
CA PRO A 121 -2.35 -13.36 -6.02
C PRO A 121 -1.53 -14.07 -7.08
N GLU A 122 -2.14 -14.40 -8.21
CA GLU A 122 -1.52 -15.08 -9.35
C GLU A 122 -0.54 -14.22 -10.16
N TYR A 123 -0.50 -12.91 -9.86
CA TYR A 123 0.40 -11.92 -10.48
C TYR A 123 1.43 -11.34 -9.50
N ARG A 124 1.55 -11.90 -8.31
CA ARG A 124 2.53 -11.47 -7.29
C ARG A 124 3.94 -11.93 -7.62
N ASN A 125 4.48 -11.29 -8.63
CA ASN A 125 5.87 -11.45 -9.06
C ASN A 125 6.53 -10.07 -9.19
N GLY A 126 7.85 -10.07 -9.29
CA GLY A 126 8.60 -8.82 -9.41
C GLY A 126 8.26 -7.99 -10.65
N ALA A 127 7.80 -8.62 -11.73
CA ALA A 127 7.47 -7.93 -12.98
C ALA A 127 6.20 -7.05 -12.84
N THR A 128 5.14 -7.54 -12.22
CA THR A 128 3.90 -6.78 -12.04
C THR A 128 4.14 -5.52 -11.22
N ILE A 129 4.85 -5.66 -10.11
CA ILE A 129 5.18 -4.53 -9.25
C ILE A 129 6.12 -3.55 -9.98
N ALA A 130 7.10 -4.03 -10.74
CA ALA A 130 7.99 -3.16 -11.51
C ALA A 130 7.24 -2.33 -12.56
N VAL A 131 6.26 -2.92 -13.24
CA VAL A 131 5.39 -2.22 -14.22
C VAL A 131 4.54 -1.17 -13.52
N LEU A 132 3.92 -1.49 -12.38
CA LEU A 132 3.12 -0.53 -11.59
C LEU A 132 3.98 0.64 -11.10
N TRP A 133 5.19 0.37 -10.60
CA TRP A 133 6.12 1.38 -10.11
C TRP A 133 6.74 2.23 -11.21
N GLY A 134 6.85 1.68 -12.43
CA GLY A 134 7.21 2.46 -13.61
C GLY A 134 6.21 3.58 -13.86
N GLU A 135 4.90 3.29 -13.88
CA GLU A 135 3.87 4.31 -14.04
C GLU A 135 3.82 5.29 -12.86
N LEU A 136 4.00 4.79 -11.62
CA LEU A 136 4.12 5.66 -10.45
C LEU A 136 5.28 6.65 -10.60
N ALA A 137 6.42 6.21 -11.09
CA ALA A 137 7.58 7.08 -11.33
C ALA A 137 7.28 8.17 -12.37
N GLU A 138 6.56 7.84 -13.45
CA GLU A 138 6.08 8.81 -14.43
C GLU A 138 5.16 9.86 -13.80
N VAL A 139 4.18 9.41 -12.99
CA VAL A 139 3.28 10.34 -12.25
C VAL A 139 4.07 11.24 -11.31
N LEU A 140 5.04 10.69 -10.58
CA LEU A 140 5.90 11.47 -9.67
C LEU A 140 6.72 12.51 -10.42
N ASN A 141 7.25 12.18 -11.60
CA ASN A 141 8.04 13.08 -12.45
C ASN A 141 7.18 14.19 -13.04
N GLU A 142 6.06 13.84 -13.68
CA GLU A 142 5.14 14.78 -14.29
C GLU A 142 4.55 15.79 -13.30
N GLY A 143 4.20 15.30 -12.09
CA GLY A 143 3.65 16.12 -11.02
C GLY A 143 4.70 16.91 -10.23
N GLY A 144 6.00 16.68 -10.47
CA GLY A 144 7.08 17.30 -9.71
C GLY A 144 7.05 16.97 -8.22
N TYR A 145 6.49 15.80 -7.85
CA TYR A 145 6.38 15.40 -6.45
C TYR A 145 7.76 15.13 -5.86
N ARG A 146 8.03 15.74 -4.70
CA ARG A 146 9.28 15.57 -3.95
C ARG A 146 9.17 14.49 -2.88
N TYR A 147 7.96 14.21 -2.44
CA TYR A 147 7.71 13.22 -1.39
C TYR A 147 6.62 12.26 -1.83
N LEU A 148 6.85 10.98 -1.54
CA LEU A 148 5.85 9.93 -1.59
C LEU A 148 5.64 9.42 -0.17
N MET A 149 4.42 9.36 0.30
CA MET A 149 4.08 8.84 1.62
C MET A 149 2.89 7.90 1.57
N GLY A 150 2.63 7.19 2.64
CA GLY A 150 1.47 6.31 2.79
C GLY A 150 1.70 5.20 3.79
N CYS A 151 0.74 4.31 3.91
CA CYS A 151 0.79 3.19 4.82
C CYS A 151 1.16 1.88 4.10
N ALA A 152 1.99 1.08 4.74
CA ALA A 152 2.36 -0.26 4.29
C ALA A 152 1.98 -1.27 5.36
N SER A 153 1.12 -2.22 5.00
CA SER A 153 0.46 -3.13 5.93
C SER A 153 1.29 -4.37 6.24
N ILE A 154 1.30 -4.76 7.50
CA ILE A 154 1.85 -6.03 7.99
C ILE A 154 0.68 -6.83 8.55
N PRO A 155 0.40 -8.06 8.06
CA PRO A 155 -0.69 -8.88 8.56
C PRO A 155 -0.60 -9.16 10.07
N MET A 156 -1.74 -9.12 10.77
CA MET A 156 -1.85 -9.35 12.23
C MET A 156 -2.38 -10.75 12.59
N ARG A 157 -2.44 -11.69 11.64
CA ARG A 157 -3.02 -13.04 11.85
C ARG A 157 -2.36 -13.88 12.95
N ASP A 158 -1.11 -13.58 13.26
CA ASP A 158 -0.33 -14.24 14.32
C ASP A 158 -0.42 -13.50 15.67
N GLY A 159 -1.41 -12.61 15.82
CA GLY A 159 -1.55 -11.75 16.99
C GLY A 159 -0.55 -10.59 17.04
N GLY A 160 0.11 -10.28 15.90
CA GLY A 160 1.03 -9.14 15.78
C GLY A 160 2.50 -9.45 16.08
N MET A 161 2.85 -10.71 16.28
CA MET A 161 4.25 -11.09 16.54
C MET A 161 5.17 -10.71 15.37
N GLN A 162 4.77 -11.01 14.13
CA GLN A 162 5.52 -10.59 12.94
C GLN A 162 5.59 -9.07 12.81
N ALA A 163 4.49 -8.36 13.06
CA ALA A 163 4.49 -6.90 13.01
C ALA A 163 5.52 -6.30 13.97
N LYS A 164 5.58 -6.79 15.20
CA LYS A 164 6.59 -6.38 16.19
C LYS A 164 8.01 -6.72 15.76
N ALA A 165 8.27 -7.94 15.30
CA ALA A 165 9.59 -8.37 14.83
C ALA A 165 10.07 -7.53 13.64
N VAL A 166 9.18 -7.26 12.67
CA VAL A 166 9.45 -6.40 11.52
C VAL A 166 9.78 -4.98 11.99
N MET A 167 8.99 -4.41 12.89
CA MET A 167 9.24 -3.06 13.41
C MET A 167 10.55 -2.94 14.18
N GLN A 168 10.95 -3.92 14.98
CA GLN A 168 12.26 -3.95 15.63
C GLN A 168 13.39 -3.82 14.59
N ARG A 169 13.32 -4.62 13.52
CA ARG A 169 14.30 -4.58 12.43
C ARG A 169 14.29 -3.27 11.64
N LEU A 170 13.12 -2.67 11.42
CA LEU A 170 12.99 -1.43 10.67
C LEU A 170 13.54 -0.24 11.44
N ARG A 171 13.30 -0.16 12.76
CA ARG A 171 13.81 0.93 13.60
C ARG A 171 15.33 1.07 13.54
N GLU A 172 16.05 -0.04 13.48
CA GLU A 172 17.51 -0.03 13.45
C GLU A 172 18.10 0.68 12.22
N ARG A 173 17.39 0.67 11.08
CA ARG A 173 17.96 1.08 9.78
C ARG A 173 17.15 2.12 9.03
N TYR A 174 15.86 2.20 9.28
CA TYR A 174 14.92 2.93 8.43
C TYR A 174 14.09 3.96 9.18
N LEU A 175 14.32 4.17 10.47
CA LEU A 175 13.61 5.19 11.24
C LEU A 175 13.95 6.58 10.70
N CYS A 176 12.91 7.37 10.39
CA CYS A 176 13.05 8.77 10.09
C CYS A 176 13.28 9.54 11.39
N THR A 177 14.36 10.31 11.47
CA THR A 177 14.72 11.08 12.67
C THR A 177 14.56 12.59 12.49
N ASP A 178 14.24 13.03 11.25
CA ASP A 178 14.43 14.43 10.89
C ASP A 178 13.22 15.32 11.19
N TYR A 179 12.07 15.12 10.53
CA TYR A 179 11.01 16.14 10.62
C TYR A 179 9.58 15.59 10.64
N LEU A 180 9.28 14.52 9.90
CA LEU A 180 7.93 13.95 9.88
C LEU A 180 7.82 12.82 10.90
N GLN A 181 6.83 12.94 11.79
CA GLN A 181 6.49 11.90 12.76
C GLN A 181 5.04 11.48 12.61
N ALA A 182 4.79 10.19 12.71
CA ALA A 182 3.47 9.59 12.66
C ALA A 182 3.20 8.87 13.98
N GLU A 183 2.34 9.45 14.80
CA GLU A 183 1.89 8.85 16.06
C GLU A 183 0.60 8.06 15.78
N PRO A 184 0.58 6.74 16.03
CA PRO A 184 -0.58 5.92 15.76
C PRO A 184 -1.75 6.29 16.68
N LYS A 185 -2.95 6.44 16.11
CA LYS A 185 -4.18 6.66 16.89
C LYS A 185 -4.62 5.40 17.63
N ASN A 186 -4.29 4.24 17.08
CA ASN A 186 -4.55 2.93 17.66
C ASN A 186 -3.25 2.11 17.68
N PRO A 187 -2.40 2.27 18.71
CA PRO A 187 -1.11 1.57 18.78
C PRO A 187 -1.30 0.06 18.96
N LEU A 188 -0.32 -0.72 18.49
CA LEU A 188 -0.30 -2.15 18.73
C LEU A 188 -0.27 -2.47 20.23
N PRO A 189 -0.99 -3.52 20.66
CA PRO A 189 -0.93 -3.97 22.04
C PRO A 189 0.50 -4.38 22.43
N PRO A 190 0.87 -4.30 23.71
CA PRO A 190 2.13 -4.84 24.19
C PRO A 190 2.19 -6.35 23.91
N LEU A 191 3.28 -6.79 23.30
CA LEU A 191 3.53 -8.20 22.95
C LEU A 191 4.98 -8.54 23.23
N ASP A 192 5.21 -9.69 23.84
CA ASP A 192 6.54 -10.28 23.94
C ASP A 192 6.83 -11.11 22.69
N VAL A 193 7.87 -10.70 21.97
CA VAL A 193 8.30 -11.40 20.75
C VAL A 193 9.44 -12.34 21.12
N PRO A 194 9.37 -13.63 20.76
CA PRO A 194 10.48 -14.56 20.96
C PRO A 194 11.77 -14.04 20.29
N GLU A 195 12.90 -14.08 20.99
CA GLU A 195 14.20 -13.59 20.49
C GLU A 195 14.63 -14.25 19.17
N ASN A 196 14.20 -15.48 18.93
CA ASN A 196 14.52 -16.25 17.73
C ASN A 196 13.52 -16.06 16.59
N LEU A 197 12.51 -15.20 16.72
CA LEU A 197 11.54 -14.96 15.64
C LEU A 197 12.20 -14.19 14.50
N THR A 198 12.25 -14.79 13.33
CA THR A 198 12.75 -14.14 12.13
C THR A 198 11.72 -13.16 11.58
N ALA A 199 12.10 -11.89 11.46
CA ALA A 199 11.24 -10.87 10.86
C ALA A 199 11.13 -11.07 9.34
N GLU A 200 9.93 -11.32 8.85
CA GLU A 200 9.61 -11.45 7.42
C GLU A 200 8.93 -10.18 6.91
N LEU A 201 9.69 -9.33 6.20
CA LEU A 201 9.12 -8.12 5.63
C LEU A 201 8.14 -8.46 4.50
N PRO A 202 6.89 -7.95 4.55
CA PRO A 202 5.95 -8.04 3.45
C PRO A 202 6.57 -7.52 2.14
N PRO A 203 6.26 -8.12 0.99
CA PRO A 203 6.90 -7.77 -0.29
C PRO A 203 6.83 -6.28 -0.64
N LEU A 204 5.69 -5.64 -0.40
CA LEU A 204 5.49 -4.22 -0.68
C LEU A 204 6.34 -3.34 0.24
N LEU A 205 6.33 -3.61 1.54
CA LEU A 205 7.16 -2.90 2.51
C LEU A 205 8.65 -3.04 2.18
N LYS A 206 9.09 -4.26 1.80
CA LYS A 206 10.46 -4.51 1.34
C LYS A 206 10.82 -3.69 0.10
N ALA A 207 9.87 -3.52 -0.83
CA ALA A 207 10.08 -2.72 -2.03
C ALA A 207 10.26 -1.23 -1.68
N TYR A 208 9.45 -0.67 -0.78
CA TYR A 208 9.62 0.71 -0.29
C TYR A 208 10.97 0.93 0.37
N MET A 209 11.39 0.02 1.24
CA MET A 209 12.70 0.13 1.92
C MET A 209 13.88 0.08 0.92
N ARG A 210 13.75 -0.69 -0.16
CA ARG A 210 14.76 -0.72 -1.23
C ARG A 210 14.86 0.57 -2.03
N LEU A 211 13.77 1.33 -2.11
CA LEU A 211 13.74 2.64 -2.74
C LEU A 211 14.26 3.76 -1.83
N GLY A 212 14.62 3.43 -0.58
CA GLY A 212 15.12 4.41 0.39
C GLY A 212 14.04 5.03 1.26
N ALA A 213 12.82 4.51 1.27
CA ALA A 213 11.78 4.98 2.18
C ALA A 213 12.18 4.80 3.64
N LYS A 214 11.68 5.69 4.49
CA LYS A 214 11.84 5.68 5.95
C LYS A 214 10.50 5.41 6.61
N ILE A 215 10.51 4.78 7.79
CA ILE A 215 9.36 4.71 8.67
C ILE A 215 9.35 5.91 9.59
N CYS A 216 8.18 6.51 9.84
CA CYS A 216 8.10 7.77 10.60
C CYS A 216 7.49 7.62 11.99
N GLY A 217 7.41 6.42 12.51
CA GLY A 217 6.88 6.16 13.85
C GLY A 217 6.52 4.70 14.08
N GLU A 218 5.74 4.48 15.13
CA GLU A 218 5.21 3.16 15.48
C GLU A 218 4.01 2.81 14.59
N PRO A 219 3.69 1.52 14.38
CA PRO A 219 2.58 1.12 13.55
C PRO A 219 1.23 1.36 14.22
N CYS A 220 0.22 1.66 13.39
CA CYS A 220 -1.18 1.72 13.80
C CYS A 220 -1.84 0.35 13.55
N TRP A 221 -2.63 -0.12 14.52
CA TRP A 221 -3.46 -1.30 14.30
C TRP A 221 -4.77 -0.91 13.60
N ASP A 222 -4.97 -1.46 12.42
CA ASP A 222 -6.24 -1.40 11.70
C ASP A 222 -7.02 -2.71 11.93
N PRO A 223 -8.07 -2.69 12.79
CA PRO A 223 -8.87 -3.87 13.08
C PRO A 223 -9.79 -4.26 11.92
N ASP A 224 -10.14 -3.35 11.01
CA ASP A 224 -11.03 -3.63 9.88
C ASP A 224 -10.31 -4.38 8.76
N PHE A 225 -9.03 -4.09 8.56
CA PHE A 225 -8.16 -4.83 7.66
C PHE A 225 -7.33 -5.93 8.33
N GLN A 226 -7.36 -6.03 9.67
CA GLN A 226 -6.54 -6.98 10.43
C GLN A 226 -5.04 -6.85 10.13
N VAL A 227 -4.55 -5.62 10.08
CA VAL A 227 -3.16 -5.29 9.78
C VAL A 227 -2.57 -4.29 10.78
N ALA A 228 -1.26 -4.26 10.83
CA ALA A 228 -0.49 -3.17 11.43
C ALA A 228 0.03 -2.29 10.30
N ASP A 229 -0.46 -1.07 10.19
CA ASP A 229 -0.04 -0.13 9.19
C ASP A 229 1.20 0.64 9.64
N VAL A 230 2.21 0.66 8.79
CA VAL A 230 3.48 1.37 9.01
C VAL A 230 3.51 2.58 8.10
N PHE A 231 3.52 3.77 8.68
CA PHE A 231 3.63 5.00 7.90
C PHE A 231 5.04 5.14 7.34
N ILE A 232 5.13 5.33 6.03
CA ILE A 232 6.37 5.48 5.29
C ILE A 232 6.47 6.84 4.61
N LEU A 233 7.69 7.34 4.51
CA LEU A 233 8.04 8.52 3.73
C LEU A 233 9.23 8.22 2.83
N LEU A 234 9.09 8.48 1.53
CA LEU A 234 10.17 8.48 0.56
C LEU A 234 10.42 9.91 0.10
N LYS A 235 11.62 10.42 0.36
CA LYS A 235 12.10 11.67 -0.22
C LYS A 235 12.81 11.36 -1.52
N ARG A 236 12.47 12.07 -2.57
CA ARG A 236 13.13 11.97 -3.86
C ARG A 236 14.28 12.97 -3.93
N ASP A 237 15.42 12.53 -4.39
CA ASP A 237 16.54 13.40 -4.72
C ASP A 237 16.19 14.25 -5.95
N GLU A 238 16.76 15.45 -6.03
CA GLU A 238 16.58 16.35 -7.18
C GLU A 238 17.25 15.82 -8.44
#